data_07bfd9fcb5cf5e7517d8e24f15e3f7bf
#
_entry.id   07bfd9fcb5cf5e7517d8e24f15e3f7bf
#
_cell.length_a   1.000
_cell.length_b   1.000
_cell.length_c   1.000
_cell.angle_alpha   90.00
_cell.angle_beta   90.00
_cell.angle_gamma   90.00
#
_symmetry.space_group_name_H-M   'P 1'
#
loop_
_entity.id
_entity.type
_entity.pdbx_description
1 polymer ?
#
loop_
_entity_poly.entity_id
_entity_poly.type
_entity_poly.pdbx_seq_one_letter_code
_entity_poly.pdbx_strand_id
1 'polypeptide(L)'
;NNVDRIFLVSGGQKHLMVRVEGDNDFDYYAYVMRLDDQKVSYYFEVQTGRITGIFDMRGLVQEVNEYYDFIIIPGFHTPDWAKGAVMYQIYTDRFCNGDPSNDVLTNEYCYIGEPVHRVEDWGRYPAQMDVREFYGGDLQGVLDKMDYLQELGVEVIYFNPLFVSPSNHKYDIQDYDYIDPHLGKIVSDEGELLPDGQRENRFASRYIDRVTNKANLEASNEMFAQVVAEAHRRGMRVILDGVFNHCGSFNKWMDKER
;
A
#
# COMPACT_ATOMS: atom_id res chain seq x y z
N ASN A 1 -43.34 3.10 -1.42
CA ASN A 1 -42.41 2.71 -0.40
C ASN A 1 -42.99 1.61 0.47
N ASN A 2 -42.29 0.49 0.63
CA ASN A 2 -42.81 -0.69 1.34
C ASN A 2 -42.16 -0.90 2.72
N VAL A 3 -41.40 0.08 3.21
CA VAL A 3 -40.77 0.01 4.51
C VAL A 3 -41.68 0.55 5.59
N ASP A 4 -42.05 -0.28 6.56
CA ASP A 4 -42.93 0.11 7.65
C ASP A 4 -42.18 0.76 8.80
N ARG A 5 -41.04 0.16 9.18
CA ARG A 5 -40.22 0.63 10.31
C ARG A 5 -38.74 0.32 10.07
N ILE A 6 -37.90 1.20 10.55
CA ILE A 6 -36.44 0.99 10.63
C ILE A 6 -36.03 1.19 12.09
N PHE A 7 -35.22 0.25 12.60
CA PHE A 7 -34.60 0.36 13.91
C PHE A 7 -33.10 0.40 13.76
N LEU A 8 -32.44 1.30 14.47
CA LEU A 8 -31.03 1.18 14.77
C LEU A 8 -30.89 0.24 15.97
N VAL A 9 -30.07 -0.81 15.84
CA VAL A 9 -29.84 -1.80 16.89
C VAL A 9 -28.39 -1.68 17.34
N SER A 10 -28.18 -1.45 18.64
CA SER A 10 -26.87 -1.32 19.26
C SER A 10 -26.90 -1.86 20.68
N GLY A 11 -25.90 -2.64 21.08
CA GLY A 11 -25.85 -3.26 22.41
C GLY A 11 -27.08 -4.10 22.75
N GLY A 12 -27.72 -4.72 21.75
CA GLY A 12 -28.95 -5.48 21.91
C GLY A 12 -30.24 -4.65 22.08
N GLN A 13 -30.14 -3.32 22.07
CA GLN A 13 -31.28 -2.42 22.16
C GLN A 13 -31.72 -1.93 20.78
N LYS A 14 -33.06 -1.90 20.57
CA LYS A 14 -33.66 -1.40 19.32
C LYS A 14 -34.18 0.03 19.51
N HIS A 15 -33.75 0.92 18.66
CA HIS A 15 -34.15 2.33 18.66
C HIS A 15 -34.92 2.63 17.36
N LEU A 16 -36.19 2.97 17.48
CA LEU A 16 -37.02 3.32 16.32
C LEU A 16 -36.47 4.59 15.67
N MET A 17 -36.20 4.51 14.39
CA MET A 17 -35.83 5.67 13.58
C MET A 17 -37.04 6.43 13.09
N VAL A 18 -36.95 7.73 13.00
CA VAL A 18 -38.03 8.61 12.53
C VAL A 18 -37.75 9.01 11.09
N ARG A 19 -38.76 8.89 10.23
CA ARG A 19 -38.69 9.43 8.87
C ARG A 19 -38.67 10.96 8.96
N VAL A 20 -37.59 11.58 8.47
CA VAL A 20 -37.35 13.02 8.55
C VAL A 20 -37.60 13.73 7.25
N GLU A 21 -37.33 13.07 6.13
CA GLU A 21 -37.46 13.63 4.78
C GLU A 21 -37.70 12.52 3.76
N GLY A 22 -38.07 12.89 2.54
CA GLY A 22 -38.19 12.01 1.39
C GLY A 22 -38.23 12.82 0.11
N ASP A 23 -37.68 12.27 -0.95
CA ASP A 23 -37.75 12.79 -2.32
C ASP A 23 -38.41 11.74 -3.25
N ASN A 24 -38.29 11.90 -4.56
CA ASN A 24 -38.89 10.97 -5.53
C ASN A 24 -38.25 9.57 -5.49
N ASP A 25 -37.02 9.46 -5.03
CA ASP A 25 -36.20 8.24 -5.08
C ASP A 25 -35.95 7.63 -3.72
N PHE A 26 -35.88 8.45 -2.64
CA PHE A 26 -35.46 8.03 -1.31
C PHE A 26 -36.33 8.56 -0.17
N ASP A 27 -36.48 7.76 0.89
CA ASP A 27 -36.97 8.17 2.21
C ASP A 27 -35.82 8.19 3.18
N TYR A 28 -35.68 9.28 3.93
CA TYR A 28 -34.60 9.48 4.91
C TYR A 28 -35.11 9.25 6.33
N TYR A 29 -34.38 8.41 7.07
CA TYR A 29 -34.68 8.10 8.46
C TYR A 29 -33.54 8.54 9.35
N ALA A 30 -33.84 9.06 10.52
CA ALA A 30 -32.85 9.52 11.49
C ALA A 30 -33.14 9.00 12.91
N TYR A 31 -32.08 8.77 13.64
CA TYR A 31 -32.07 8.56 15.07
C TYR A 31 -30.91 9.32 15.69
N VAL A 32 -31.14 10.05 16.78
CA VAL A 32 -30.10 10.79 17.50
C VAL A 32 -29.60 9.93 18.64
N MET A 33 -28.37 9.45 18.50
CA MET A 33 -27.67 8.67 19.52
C MET A 33 -26.74 9.59 20.32
N ARG A 34 -26.82 9.50 21.65
CA ARG A 34 -25.80 10.12 22.52
C ARG A 34 -24.71 9.09 22.76
N LEU A 35 -23.47 9.48 22.44
CA LEU A 35 -22.30 8.64 22.60
C LEU A 35 -21.47 9.15 23.78
N ASP A 36 -20.86 8.22 24.49
CA ASP A 36 -19.72 8.47 25.38
C ASP A 36 -18.40 8.29 24.60
N ASP A 37 -17.29 8.08 25.27
CA ASP A 37 -15.98 7.88 24.64
C ASP A 37 -15.77 6.44 24.13
N GLN A 38 -16.78 5.56 24.25
CA GLN A 38 -16.64 4.18 23.84
C GLN A 38 -17.05 3.95 22.39
N LYS A 39 -16.35 3.02 21.72
CA LYS A 39 -16.72 2.52 20.41
C LYS A 39 -18.13 1.92 20.45
N VAL A 40 -18.98 2.29 19.49
CA VAL A 40 -20.34 1.77 19.34
C VAL A 40 -20.44 0.97 18.04
N SER A 41 -20.88 -0.29 18.14
CA SER A 41 -21.27 -1.12 17.01
C SER A 41 -22.78 -1.09 16.83
N TYR A 42 -23.25 -1.06 15.59
CA TYR A 42 -24.69 -1.04 15.30
C TYR A 42 -24.98 -1.60 13.91
N TYR A 43 -26.22 -2.04 13.73
CA TYR A 43 -26.80 -2.39 12.45
C TYR A 43 -28.24 -1.83 12.36
N PHE A 44 -28.85 -1.93 11.20
CA PHE A 44 -30.25 -1.57 11.04
C PHE A 44 -31.11 -2.81 10.86
N GLU A 45 -32.29 -2.79 11.51
CA GLU A 45 -33.36 -3.74 11.26
C GLU A 45 -34.45 -3.04 10.47
N VAL A 46 -34.75 -3.58 9.29
CA VAL A 46 -35.76 -3.03 8.36
C VAL A 46 -36.97 -3.95 8.34
N GLN A 47 -38.14 -3.42 8.64
CA GLN A 47 -39.39 -4.17 8.68
C GLN A 47 -40.35 -3.76 7.55
N THR A 48 -40.88 -4.77 6.85
CA THR A 48 -41.87 -4.62 5.78
C THR A 48 -42.92 -5.72 5.92
N GLY A 49 -44.15 -5.37 6.31
CA GLY A 49 -45.19 -6.35 6.62
C GLY A 49 -44.74 -7.32 7.72
N ARG A 50 -44.62 -8.60 7.35
CA ARG A 50 -44.14 -9.67 8.26
C ARG A 50 -42.64 -10.02 8.07
N ILE A 51 -41.97 -9.35 7.18
CA ILE A 51 -40.56 -9.61 6.84
C ILE A 51 -39.70 -8.63 7.60
N THR A 52 -38.64 -9.16 8.20
CA THR A 52 -37.59 -8.37 8.83
C THR A 52 -36.27 -8.70 8.14
N GLY A 53 -35.56 -7.70 7.70
CA GLY A 53 -34.21 -7.80 7.14
C GLY A 53 -33.22 -7.04 8.00
N ILE A 54 -31.99 -7.47 7.98
CA ILE A 54 -30.86 -6.81 8.64
C ILE A 54 -30.06 -6.06 7.58
N PHE A 55 -29.71 -4.82 7.84
CA PHE A 55 -28.84 -4.03 6.99
C PHE A 55 -27.57 -3.68 7.75
N ASP A 56 -26.45 -4.23 7.29
CA ASP A 56 -25.10 -4.02 7.82
C ASP A 56 -24.11 -3.68 6.70
N MET A 57 -22.80 -3.74 6.94
CA MET A 57 -21.79 -3.44 5.92
C MET A 57 -21.88 -4.32 4.67
N ARG A 58 -22.55 -5.46 4.71
CA ARG A 58 -22.81 -6.35 3.55
C ARG A 58 -24.04 -5.92 2.74
N GLY A 59 -24.78 -4.93 3.20
CA GLY A 59 -26.09 -4.57 2.68
C GLY A 59 -27.23 -5.31 3.39
N LEU A 60 -28.33 -5.63 2.66
CA LEU A 60 -29.52 -6.29 3.23
C LEU A 60 -29.29 -7.80 3.32
N VAL A 61 -29.32 -8.35 4.53
CA VAL A 61 -29.09 -9.76 4.86
C VAL A 61 -30.18 -10.31 5.78
N GLN A 62 -30.21 -11.64 6.02
CA GLN A 62 -31.21 -12.28 6.88
C GLN A 62 -30.72 -12.53 8.31
N GLU A 63 -29.39 -12.59 8.52
CA GLU A 63 -28.79 -12.96 9.78
C GLU A 63 -27.81 -11.91 10.28
N VAL A 64 -27.88 -11.63 11.60
CA VAL A 64 -26.93 -10.74 12.27
C VAL A 64 -25.57 -11.42 12.36
N ASN A 65 -24.52 -10.65 12.03
CA ASN A 65 -23.12 -11.03 12.29
C ASN A 65 -22.36 -9.77 12.71
N GLU A 66 -22.02 -9.70 13.98
CA GLU A 66 -21.36 -8.55 14.62
C GLU A 66 -20.06 -8.11 13.93
N TYR A 67 -19.40 -9.01 13.21
CA TYR A 67 -18.20 -8.68 12.42
C TYR A 67 -18.48 -7.64 11.34
N TYR A 68 -19.71 -7.59 10.84
CA TYR A 68 -20.14 -6.66 9.78
C TYR A 68 -20.99 -5.50 10.29
N ASP A 69 -21.07 -5.29 11.60
CA ASP A 69 -21.75 -4.12 12.14
C ASP A 69 -21.06 -2.83 11.69
N PHE A 70 -21.86 -1.79 11.48
CA PHE A 70 -21.32 -0.45 11.37
C PHE A 70 -20.71 -0.01 12.71
N ILE A 71 -19.69 0.83 12.64
CA ILE A 71 -18.93 1.25 13.83
C ILE A 71 -18.86 2.77 13.87
N ILE A 72 -19.17 3.33 15.05
CA ILE A 72 -18.87 4.72 15.38
C ILE A 72 -17.77 4.72 16.43
N ILE A 73 -16.70 5.46 16.16
CA ILE A 73 -15.63 5.73 17.13
C ILE A 73 -15.72 7.21 17.48
N PRO A 74 -16.22 7.56 18.71
CA PRO A 74 -16.30 8.94 19.14
C PRO A 74 -14.94 9.63 19.08
N GLY A 75 -14.91 10.88 18.66
CA GLY A 75 -13.66 11.62 18.49
C GLY A 75 -12.80 11.19 17.27
N PHE A 76 -13.19 10.15 16.51
CA PHE A 76 -12.48 9.82 15.26
C PHE A 76 -12.67 10.93 14.23
N HIS A 77 -11.56 11.38 13.69
CA HIS A 77 -11.54 12.48 12.76
C HIS A 77 -10.52 12.22 11.67
N THR A 78 -10.98 12.20 10.43
CA THR A 78 -10.07 12.13 9.27
C THR A 78 -9.35 13.48 9.14
N PRO A 79 -8.02 13.51 9.04
CA PRO A 79 -7.28 14.74 8.84
C PRO A 79 -7.84 15.56 7.66
N ASP A 80 -7.98 16.87 7.85
CA ASP A 80 -8.62 17.72 6.84
C ASP A 80 -7.87 17.73 5.51
N TRP A 81 -6.55 17.60 5.55
CA TRP A 81 -5.72 17.51 4.34
C TRP A 81 -6.02 16.28 3.49
N ALA A 82 -6.53 15.19 4.07
CA ALA A 82 -6.83 13.96 3.33
C ALA A 82 -8.20 14.01 2.61
N LYS A 83 -9.07 14.93 3.04
CA LYS A 83 -10.40 15.07 2.49
C LYS A 83 -10.35 15.77 1.13
N GLY A 84 -10.59 15.00 0.06
CA GLY A 84 -10.57 15.49 -1.32
C GLY A 84 -9.16 15.68 -1.92
N ALA A 85 -8.10 15.25 -1.23
CA ALA A 85 -6.73 15.34 -1.74
C ALA A 85 -6.52 14.49 -3.01
N VAL A 86 -5.80 15.06 -3.97
CA VAL A 86 -5.34 14.32 -5.16
C VAL A 86 -4.13 13.48 -4.77
N MET A 87 -4.33 12.15 -4.70
CA MET A 87 -3.27 11.20 -4.38
C MET A 87 -2.77 10.51 -5.64
N TYR A 88 -1.45 10.44 -5.79
CA TYR A 88 -0.80 9.71 -6.88
C TYR A 88 0.01 8.55 -6.32
N GLN A 89 -0.38 7.31 -6.67
CA GLN A 89 0.35 6.12 -6.27
C GLN A 89 1.51 5.85 -7.23
N ILE A 90 2.71 5.68 -6.70
CA ILE A 90 3.92 5.37 -7.46
C ILE A 90 4.34 3.92 -7.25
N TYR A 91 4.32 3.15 -8.32
CA TYR A 91 5.03 1.87 -8.44
C TYR A 91 6.44 2.20 -8.96
N THR A 92 7.41 2.31 -8.06
CA THR A 92 8.69 2.97 -8.33
C THR A 92 9.46 2.34 -9.49
N ASP A 93 9.58 1.00 -9.54
CA ASP A 93 10.23 0.28 -10.65
C ASP A 93 9.68 0.65 -12.04
N ARG A 94 8.42 1.10 -12.11
CA ARG A 94 7.69 1.37 -13.36
C ARG A 94 7.42 2.86 -13.58
N PHE A 95 8.04 3.74 -12.82
CA PHE A 95 7.73 5.17 -12.90
C PHE A 95 8.74 5.96 -13.74
N CYS A 96 9.98 6.01 -13.33
CA CYS A 96 11.06 6.69 -14.06
C CYS A 96 12.43 6.18 -13.56
N ASN A 97 13.32 5.84 -14.48
CA ASN A 97 14.71 5.53 -14.17
C ASN A 97 15.54 6.81 -14.22
N GLY A 98 16.06 7.25 -13.09
CA GLY A 98 16.90 8.45 -12.95
C GLY A 98 18.37 8.14 -12.71
N ASP A 99 18.69 6.96 -12.17
CA ASP A 99 20.08 6.52 -11.91
C ASP A 99 20.28 5.05 -12.38
N PRO A 100 20.59 4.80 -13.65
CA PRO A 100 20.79 3.43 -14.15
C PRO A 100 21.90 2.63 -13.45
N SER A 101 22.71 3.27 -12.59
CA SER A 101 23.76 2.58 -11.85
C SER A 101 23.21 1.72 -10.70
N ASN A 102 21.97 1.97 -10.27
CA ASN A 102 21.30 1.18 -9.23
C ASN A 102 20.39 0.07 -9.77
N ASP A 103 20.22 -0.03 -11.10
CA ASP A 103 19.35 -1.03 -11.73
C ASP A 103 19.69 -2.46 -11.28
N VAL A 104 18.63 -3.26 -11.06
CA VAL A 104 18.79 -4.72 -10.96
C VAL A 104 19.31 -5.27 -12.28
N LEU A 105 20.40 -6.03 -12.23
CA LEU A 105 21.03 -6.59 -13.42
C LEU A 105 20.48 -7.98 -13.75
N THR A 106 20.46 -8.35 -15.03
CA THR A 106 20.14 -9.72 -15.43
C THR A 106 21.11 -10.71 -14.79
N ASN A 107 20.58 -11.79 -14.20
CA ASN A 107 21.35 -12.78 -13.43
C ASN A 107 21.99 -12.23 -12.13
N GLU A 108 21.49 -11.14 -11.59
CA GLU A 108 22.03 -10.63 -10.33
C GLU A 108 21.72 -11.58 -9.15
N TYR A 109 20.53 -12.14 -9.11
CA TYR A 109 20.08 -13.18 -8.17
C TYR A 109 18.93 -13.99 -8.75
N CYS A 110 18.45 -14.99 -8.01
CA CYS A 110 17.26 -15.75 -8.34
C CYS A 110 16.10 -15.40 -7.41
N TYR A 111 14.90 -15.24 -7.97
CA TYR A 111 13.67 -15.10 -7.21
C TYR A 111 12.61 -16.06 -7.76
N ILE A 112 11.92 -16.79 -6.86
CA ILE A 112 10.97 -17.86 -7.22
C ILE A 112 11.64 -18.86 -8.20
N GLY A 113 12.86 -19.31 -7.85
CA GLY A 113 13.59 -20.37 -8.55
C GLY A 113 14.23 -20.02 -9.90
N GLU A 114 14.07 -18.78 -10.38
CA GLU A 114 14.60 -18.33 -11.67
C GLU A 114 15.35 -17.00 -11.53
N PRO A 115 16.30 -16.71 -12.44
CA PRO A 115 17.04 -15.45 -12.44
C PRO A 115 16.13 -14.24 -12.64
N VAL A 116 16.53 -13.12 -12.04
CA VAL A 116 15.96 -11.81 -12.34
C VAL A 116 16.46 -11.28 -13.67
N HIS A 117 15.67 -10.37 -14.28
CA HIS A 117 15.97 -9.79 -15.60
C HIS A 117 15.80 -8.28 -15.58
N ARG A 118 16.78 -7.56 -16.10
CA ARG A 118 16.64 -6.16 -16.47
C ARG A 118 15.87 -6.03 -17.77
N VAL A 119 14.89 -5.14 -17.81
CA VAL A 119 14.09 -4.81 -18.98
C VAL A 119 14.71 -3.61 -19.71
N GLU A 120 15.18 -3.82 -20.93
CA GLU A 120 15.80 -2.75 -21.72
C GLU A 120 14.74 -1.88 -22.45
N ASP A 121 13.65 -2.48 -22.91
CA ASP A 121 12.57 -1.78 -23.59
C ASP A 121 11.40 -1.46 -22.65
N TRP A 122 11.34 -0.23 -22.19
CA TRP A 122 10.24 0.27 -21.36
C TRP A 122 8.87 0.25 -22.04
N GLY A 123 8.83 0.19 -23.36
CA GLY A 123 7.60 0.13 -24.17
C GLY A 123 6.98 -1.27 -24.27
N ARG A 124 7.69 -2.31 -23.86
CA ARG A 124 7.19 -3.67 -23.95
C ARG A 124 6.10 -3.94 -22.92
N TYR A 125 5.15 -4.83 -23.25
CA TYR A 125 4.17 -5.32 -22.28
C TYR A 125 4.85 -6.17 -21.19
N PRO A 126 4.39 -6.08 -19.91
CA PRO A 126 4.85 -6.95 -18.84
C PRO A 126 4.64 -8.43 -19.18
N ALA A 127 5.58 -9.29 -18.77
CA ALA A 127 5.44 -10.74 -18.92
C ALA A 127 4.38 -11.30 -17.97
N GLN A 128 3.91 -12.53 -18.24
CA GLN A 128 2.93 -13.21 -17.39
C GLN A 128 3.43 -13.41 -15.94
N MET A 129 4.73 -13.68 -15.76
CA MET A 129 5.40 -13.80 -14.47
C MET A 129 6.44 -12.69 -14.34
N ASP A 130 5.96 -11.46 -14.21
CA ASP A 130 6.78 -10.25 -14.31
C ASP A 130 7.46 -9.80 -13.01
N VAL A 131 7.19 -10.48 -11.88
CA VAL A 131 7.74 -10.11 -10.55
C VAL A 131 9.27 -10.12 -10.49
N ARG A 132 9.94 -10.74 -11.47
CA ARG A 132 11.38 -10.84 -11.64
C ARG A 132 11.94 -9.93 -12.74
N GLU A 133 11.09 -9.12 -13.37
CA GLU A 133 11.47 -8.23 -14.46
C GLU A 133 11.51 -6.79 -13.97
N PHE A 134 12.67 -6.20 -14.00
CA PHE A 134 12.94 -4.88 -13.47
C PHE A 134 13.12 -3.87 -14.58
N TYR A 135 12.36 -2.77 -14.53
CA TYR A 135 12.45 -1.66 -15.46
C TYR A 135 13.42 -0.57 -14.97
N GLY A 136 13.83 -0.63 -13.71
CA GLY A 136 14.85 0.26 -13.16
C GLY A 136 14.33 1.63 -12.74
N GLY A 137 13.02 1.82 -12.56
CA GLY A 137 12.52 3.05 -11.95
C GLY A 137 12.98 3.17 -10.51
N ASP A 138 13.37 4.39 -10.08
CA ASP A 138 14.04 4.66 -8.83
C ASP A 138 13.64 6.00 -8.18
N LEU A 139 14.18 6.29 -7.00
CA LEU A 139 13.91 7.52 -6.25
C LEU A 139 14.52 8.76 -6.92
N GLN A 140 15.62 8.62 -7.69
CA GLN A 140 16.14 9.72 -8.50
C GLN A 140 15.15 10.08 -9.61
N GLY A 141 14.57 9.08 -10.29
CA GLY A 141 13.54 9.31 -11.28
C GLY A 141 12.28 9.95 -10.70
N VAL A 142 11.95 9.64 -9.44
CA VAL A 142 10.86 10.36 -8.74
C VAL A 142 11.24 11.83 -8.53
N LEU A 143 12.46 12.14 -8.09
CA LEU A 143 12.93 13.52 -7.97
C LEU A 143 12.87 14.26 -9.32
N ASP A 144 13.33 13.63 -10.38
CA ASP A 144 13.33 14.21 -11.74
C ASP A 144 11.91 14.50 -12.26
N LYS A 145 10.90 13.82 -11.71
CA LYS A 145 9.48 13.99 -12.08
C LYS A 145 8.66 14.82 -11.08
N MET A 146 9.29 15.47 -10.10
CA MET A 146 8.56 16.28 -9.12
C MET A 146 7.82 17.47 -9.75
N ASP A 147 8.37 18.09 -10.80
CA ASP A 147 7.67 19.16 -11.53
C ASP A 147 6.40 18.63 -12.21
N TYR A 148 6.50 17.47 -12.87
CA TYR A 148 5.34 16.79 -13.49
C TYR A 148 4.25 16.49 -12.46
N LEU A 149 4.60 15.95 -11.29
CA LEU A 149 3.64 15.64 -10.23
C LEU A 149 2.97 16.92 -9.71
N GLN A 150 3.72 17.99 -9.54
CA GLN A 150 3.21 19.29 -9.11
C GLN A 150 2.28 19.92 -10.16
N GLU A 151 2.64 19.88 -11.44
CA GLU A 151 1.81 20.39 -12.55
C GLU A 151 0.52 19.60 -12.71
N LEU A 152 0.54 18.29 -12.40
CA LEU A 152 -0.64 17.42 -12.39
C LEU A 152 -1.58 17.74 -11.21
N GLY A 153 -1.15 18.54 -10.24
CA GLY A 153 -1.93 18.89 -9.06
C GLY A 153 -1.92 17.84 -7.97
N VAL A 154 -0.86 17.02 -7.90
CA VAL A 154 -0.70 16.00 -6.86
C VAL A 154 -0.44 16.68 -5.50
N GLU A 155 -1.23 16.31 -4.50
CA GLU A 155 -1.11 16.78 -3.12
C GLU A 155 -0.49 15.73 -2.20
N VAL A 156 -0.61 14.44 -2.58
CA VAL A 156 -0.09 13.31 -1.80
C VAL A 156 0.56 12.29 -2.74
N ILE A 157 1.81 11.96 -2.49
CA ILE A 157 2.50 10.85 -3.14
C ILE A 157 2.36 9.62 -2.23
N TYR A 158 1.76 8.55 -2.77
CA TYR A 158 1.70 7.25 -2.10
C TYR A 158 2.69 6.30 -2.78
N PHE A 159 3.74 5.92 -2.07
CA PHE A 159 4.68 4.92 -2.58
C PHE A 159 4.19 3.50 -2.32
N ASN A 160 4.22 2.63 -3.36
CA ASN A 160 4.36 1.19 -3.14
C ASN A 160 5.56 0.95 -2.23
N PRO A 161 5.66 -0.23 -1.57
CA PRO A 161 6.78 -0.48 -0.66
C PRO A 161 8.12 -0.15 -1.30
N LEU A 162 9.02 0.46 -0.50
CA LEU A 162 10.38 0.84 -0.93
C LEU A 162 11.47 0.05 -0.22
N PHE A 163 11.11 -0.79 0.76
CA PHE A 163 12.05 -1.53 1.58
C PHE A 163 12.78 -2.61 0.80
N VAL A 164 13.95 -3.04 1.29
CA VAL A 164 14.73 -4.12 0.67
C VAL A 164 13.84 -5.34 0.42
N SER A 165 13.76 -5.77 -0.85
CA SER A 165 12.88 -6.84 -1.27
C SER A 165 13.32 -7.43 -2.62
N PRO A 166 13.23 -8.77 -2.83
CA PRO A 166 13.69 -9.42 -4.04
C PRO A 166 12.76 -9.25 -5.26
N SER A 167 11.52 -8.78 -5.09
CA SER A 167 10.62 -8.54 -6.22
C SER A 167 10.66 -7.09 -6.69
N ASN A 168 10.17 -6.86 -7.92
CA ASN A 168 10.01 -5.51 -8.46
C ASN A 168 8.95 -4.70 -7.71
N HIS A 169 7.88 -5.35 -7.22
CA HIS A 169 6.77 -4.71 -6.52
C HIS A 169 7.03 -4.43 -5.03
N LYS A 170 8.07 -5.02 -4.44
CA LYS A 170 8.56 -4.81 -3.08
C LYS A 170 7.59 -5.20 -1.94
N TYR A 171 6.48 -5.91 -2.20
CA TYR A 171 5.57 -6.39 -1.15
C TYR A 171 6.10 -7.57 -0.34
N ASP A 172 7.16 -8.25 -0.77
CA ASP A 172 7.82 -9.37 -0.13
C ASP A 172 9.09 -8.93 0.62
N ILE A 173 8.91 -8.06 1.61
CA ILE A 173 9.99 -7.34 2.30
C ILE A 173 10.98 -8.30 2.96
N GLN A 174 12.25 -8.09 2.64
CA GLN A 174 13.42 -8.77 3.23
C GLN A 174 13.92 -8.04 4.49
N ASP A 175 13.99 -6.73 4.45
CA ASP A 175 14.42 -5.89 5.57
C ASP A 175 13.58 -4.62 5.65
N TYR A 176 12.88 -4.42 6.78
CA TYR A 176 12.02 -3.26 7.03
C TYR A 176 12.78 -2.01 7.51
N ASP A 177 14.06 -2.13 7.84
CA ASP A 177 14.83 -1.03 8.43
C ASP A 177 15.40 -0.08 7.37
N TYR A 178 15.49 -0.53 6.10
CA TYR A 178 16.17 0.21 5.05
C TYR A 178 15.40 0.23 3.73
N ILE A 179 15.54 1.34 3.01
CA ILE A 179 15.14 1.48 1.61
C ILE A 179 16.02 0.58 0.74
N ASP A 180 15.43 -0.07 -0.25
CA ASP A 180 16.14 -0.95 -1.18
C ASP A 180 17.17 -0.14 -2.00
N PRO A 181 18.45 -0.51 -2.00
CA PRO A 181 19.48 0.20 -2.76
C PRO A 181 19.24 0.24 -4.27
N HIS A 182 18.51 -0.72 -4.83
CA HIS A 182 18.09 -0.69 -6.25
C HIS A 182 17.03 0.38 -6.55
N LEU A 183 16.35 0.91 -5.53
CA LEU A 183 15.48 2.07 -5.67
C LEU A 183 16.15 3.35 -5.15
N GLY A 184 17.15 3.21 -4.30
CA GLY A 184 17.85 4.29 -3.62
C GLY A 184 19.21 4.60 -4.24
N LYS A 185 20.28 4.34 -3.46
CA LYS A 185 21.65 4.66 -3.86
C LYS A 185 22.60 3.50 -3.58
N ILE A 186 23.32 3.05 -4.61
CA ILE A 186 24.44 2.11 -4.50
C ILE A 186 25.74 2.89 -4.48
N VAL A 187 26.52 2.77 -3.40
CA VAL A 187 27.83 3.41 -3.23
C VAL A 187 28.97 2.38 -3.15
N SER A 188 28.62 1.12 -2.87
CA SER A 188 29.50 -0.05 -2.99
C SER A 188 28.82 -1.06 -3.90
N ASP A 189 29.51 -1.51 -4.94
CA ASP A 189 28.96 -2.43 -5.96
C ASP A 189 29.99 -3.52 -6.27
N GLU A 190 30.31 -4.30 -5.23
CA GLU A 190 31.29 -5.37 -5.30
C GLU A 190 30.63 -6.72 -5.61
N GLY A 191 31.47 -7.71 -5.94
CA GLY A 191 31.01 -9.06 -6.22
C GLY A 191 30.59 -9.30 -7.68
N GLU A 192 30.08 -10.50 -7.90
CA GLU A 192 29.82 -11.03 -9.25
C GLU A 192 28.34 -11.38 -9.42
N LEU A 193 27.88 -11.33 -10.67
CA LEU A 193 26.56 -11.84 -11.08
C LEU A 193 26.57 -13.38 -10.99
N LEU A 194 25.39 -13.98 -10.88
CA LEU A 194 25.28 -15.43 -10.95
C LEU A 194 25.72 -15.92 -12.33
N PRO A 195 26.60 -16.94 -12.40
CA PRO A 195 26.93 -17.60 -13.65
C PRO A 195 25.67 -18.23 -14.30
N ASP A 196 25.69 -18.35 -15.62
CA ASP A 196 24.62 -19.01 -16.36
C ASP A 196 24.32 -20.41 -15.80
N GLY A 197 23.04 -20.66 -15.54
CA GLY A 197 22.55 -21.91 -14.95
C GLY A 197 22.67 -22.02 -13.42
N GLN A 198 23.35 -21.11 -12.75
CA GLN A 198 23.37 -21.07 -11.28
C GLN A 198 22.02 -20.56 -10.76
N ARG A 199 21.48 -21.24 -9.71
CA ARG A 199 20.18 -20.89 -9.11
C ARG A 199 20.27 -20.62 -7.59
N GLU A 200 21.44 -20.78 -7.00
CA GLU A 200 21.62 -20.65 -5.55
C GLU A 200 22.10 -19.23 -5.19
N ASN A 201 21.31 -18.48 -4.47
CA ASN A 201 21.60 -17.08 -4.09
C ASN A 201 22.82 -16.91 -3.16
N ARG A 202 23.30 -17.97 -2.51
CA ARG A 202 24.59 -17.89 -1.77
C ARG A 202 25.78 -17.49 -2.65
N PHE A 203 25.66 -17.65 -3.97
CA PHE A 203 26.67 -17.24 -4.96
C PHE A 203 26.38 -15.88 -5.59
N ALA A 204 25.24 -15.25 -5.29
CA ALA A 204 24.84 -13.95 -5.78
C ALA A 204 25.57 -12.82 -5.00
N SER A 205 26.92 -12.83 -5.06
CA SER A 205 27.74 -11.97 -4.19
C SER A 205 27.50 -10.48 -4.43
N ARG A 206 27.21 -10.06 -5.66
CA ARG A 206 26.88 -8.67 -5.97
C ARG A 206 25.53 -8.26 -5.34
N TYR A 207 24.49 -9.07 -5.49
CA TYR A 207 23.20 -8.82 -4.83
C TYR A 207 23.38 -8.73 -3.30
N ILE A 208 24.13 -9.68 -2.71
CA ILE A 208 24.38 -9.68 -1.28
C ILE A 208 25.08 -8.37 -0.87
N ASP A 209 26.15 -7.95 -1.56
CA ASP A 209 26.80 -6.66 -1.26
C ASP A 209 25.83 -5.50 -1.38
N ARG A 210 25.10 -5.39 -2.49
CA ARG A 210 24.17 -4.30 -2.74
C ARG A 210 23.12 -4.14 -1.62
N VAL A 211 22.50 -5.23 -1.16
CA VAL A 211 21.37 -5.19 -0.21
C VAL A 211 21.75 -5.42 1.26
N THR A 212 23.02 -5.68 1.58
CA THR A 212 23.48 -5.87 2.97
C THR A 212 24.60 -4.92 3.36
N ASN A 213 25.28 -4.28 2.41
CA ASN A 213 26.30 -3.30 2.69
C ASN A 213 25.68 -2.07 3.36
N LYS A 214 26.15 -1.80 4.57
CA LYS A 214 25.61 -0.72 5.40
C LYS A 214 25.68 0.65 4.73
N ALA A 215 26.74 0.91 3.95
CA ALA A 215 26.88 2.18 3.23
C ALA A 215 25.79 2.36 2.17
N ASN A 216 25.43 1.29 1.43
CA ASN A 216 24.34 1.32 0.48
C ASN A 216 22.98 1.55 1.16
N LEU A 217 22.74 0.84 2.27
CA LEU A 217 21.51 0.93 3.03
C LEU A 217 21.30 2.34 3.62
N GLU A 218 22.34 2.92 4.22
CA GLU A 218 22.30 4.29 4.78
C GLU A 218 22.14 5.33 3.66
N ALA A 219 22.88 5.21 2.56
CA ALA A 219 22.76 6.12 1.43
C ALA A 219 21.36 6.09 0.80
N SER A 220 20.71 4.92 0.77
CA SER A 220 19.35 4.77 0.27
C SER A 220 18.32 5.41 1.19
N ASN A 221 18.47 5.30 2.50
CA ASN A 221 17.63 6.02 3.47
C ASN A 221 17.80 7.53 3.34
N GLU A 222 19.03 8.03 3.14
CA GLU A 222 19.29 9.45 2.88
C GLU A 222 18.63 9.94 1.59
N MET A 223 18.69 9.13 0.53
CA MET A 223 18.03 9.43 -0.74
C MET A 223 16.51 9.57 -0.56
N PHE A 224 15.88 8.66 0.17
CA PHE A 224 14.45 8.77 0.46
C PHE A 224 14.12 10.00 1.31
N ALA A 225 14.96 10.34 2.29
CA ALA A 225 14.81 11.58 3.05
C ALA A 225 14.85 12.82 2.16
N GLN A 226 15.70 12.84 1.12
CA GLN A 226 15.72 13.92 0.12
C GLN A 226 14.43 13.98 -0.69
N VAL A 227 13.89 12.84 -1.13
CA VAL A 227 12.59 12.78 -1.83
C VAL A 227 11.47 13.35 -0.96
N VAL A 228 11.41 12.96 0.32
CA VAL A 228 10.42 13.48 1.27
C VAL A 228 10.57 14.98 1.48
N ALA A 229 11.81 15.47 1.66
CA ALA A 229 12.08 16.89 1.83
C ALA A 229 11.66 17.71 0.59
N GLU A 230 11.94 17.22 -0.62
CA GLU A 230 11.56 17.90 -1.86
C GLU A 230 10.04 17.89 -2.08
N ALA A 231 9.36 16.77 -1.78
CA ALA A 231 7.90 16.69 -1.82
C ALA A 231 7.27 17.72 -0.84
N HIS A 232 7.76 17.76 0.39
CA HIS A 232 7.29 18.73 1.41
C HIS A 232 7.56 20.18 1.02
N ARG A 233 8.72 20.47 0.42
CA ARG A 233 9.05 21.81 -0.08
C ARG A 233 8.04 22.32 -1.14
N ARG A 234 7.47 21.37 -1.90
CA ARG A 234 6.44 21.64 -2.91
C ARG A 234 5.01 21.59 -2.35
N GLY A 235 4.84 21.36 -1.05
CA GLY A 235 3.54 21.25 -0.40
C GLY A 235 2.87 19.89 -0.57
N MET A 236 3.55 18.91 -1.18
CA MET A 236 3.07 17.54 -1.31
C MET A 236 3.39 16.72 -0.05
N ARG A 237 2.49 15.82 0.34
CA ARG A 237 2.68 14.86 1.44
C ARG A 237 3.16 13.53 0.89
N VAL A 238 3.78 12.73 1.75
CA VAL A 238 4.28 11.39 1.39
C VAL A 238 3.64 10.34 2.30
N ILE A 239 3.15 9.26 1.68
CA ILE A 239 2.71 8.03 2.35
C ILE A 239 3.59 6.89 1.86
N LEU A 240 4.14 6.11 2.79
CA LEU A 240 4.93 4.91 2.51
C LEU A 240 4.13 3.67 2.91
N ASP A 241 4.00 2.69 1.99
CA ASP A 241 3.34 1.41 2.27
C ASP A 241 4.20 0.56 3.20
N GLY A 242 3.67 0.18 4.35
CA GLY A 242 4.41 -0.53 5.40
C GLY A 242 4.34 -2.05 5.34
N VAL A 243 3.46 -2.64 4.55
CA VAL A 243 3.26 -4.10 4.39
C VAL A 243 3.25 -4.87 5.73
N PHE A 244 2.38 -4.49 6.65
CA PHE A 244 2.35 -5.08 8.01
C PHE A 244 1.67 -6.47 8.07
N ASN A 245 1.05 -6.93 6.99
CA ASN A 245 0.33 -8.20 6.95
C ASN A 245 1.25 -9.43 6.88
N HIS A 246 2.41 -9.32 6.21
CA HIS A 246 3.36 -10.41 5.98
C HIS A 246 4.76 -9.87 5.67
N CYS A 247 5.77 -10.75 5.72
CA CYS A 247 7.11 -10.49 5.21
C CYS A 247 7.45 -11.43 4.04
N GLY A 248 8.51 -11.12 3.31
CA GLY A 248 9.02 -11.96 2.22
C GLY A 248 9.74 -13.22 2.70
N SER A 249 9.92 -14.19 1.80
CA SER A 249 10.67 -15.43 2.08
C SER A 249 12.17 -15.17 2.33
N PHE A 250 12.71 -14.05 1.84
CA PHE A 250 14.11 -13.64 2.07
C PHE A 250 14.28 -12.86 3.38
N ASN A 251 13.18 -12.64 4.12
CA ASN A 251 13.24 -11.83 5.34
C ASN A 251 14.15 -12.45 6.38
N LYS A 252 15.00 -11.62 6.99
CA LYS A 252 15.96 -12.02 8.03
C LYS A 252 15.34 -12.77 9.22
N TRP A 253 14.04 -12.59 9.48
CA TRP A 253 13.33 -13.31 10.54
C TRP A 253 12.96 -14.73 10.16
N MET A 254 12.93 -15.05 8.85
CA MET A 254 12.59 -16.38 8.32
C MET A 254 13.82 -17.27 8.15
N ASP A 255 15.01 -16.70 8.26
CA ASP A 255 16.28 -17.42 8.10
C ASP A 255 16.55 -18.30 9.33
N LYS A 256 16.29 -19.59 9.18
CA LYS A 256 16.40 -20.58 10.26
C LYS A 256 17.75 -21.31 10.32
N GLU A 257 18.62 -21.09 9.34
CA GLU A 257 19.81 -21.92 9.11
C GLU A 257 21.13 -21.13 9.04
N ARG A 258 21.22 -20.00 9.70
CA ARG A 258 22.47 -19.27 9.84
C ARG A 258 23.16 -19.55 11.14
#